data_f44e8cc1377b498494c2ec245c80c14b
#
_entry.id   f44e8cc1377b498494c2ec245c80c14b
#
_cell.length_a   1.000
_cell.length_b   1.000
_cell.length_c   1.000
_cell.angle_alpha   90.00
_cell.angle_beta   90.00
_cell.angle_gamma   90.00
#
_symmetry.space_group_name_H-M   'P 1'
#
loop_
_entity.id
_entity.type
_entity.pdbx_description
1 polymer ?
#
loop_
_entity_poly.entity_id
_entity_poly.type
_entity_poly.pdbx_seq_one_letter_code
_entity_poly.pdbx_strand_id
1 'polypeptide(L)'
;MQTREARTLLCPSAQPAMAGSMAFAVVAGSPGEPRVAWLERPVPVTDELLAMTGPVPPTQVLRFTAPCAEGACCHFDGADCRLANKLVQLMPAVDSSLPACRIRQDCRWFAQEGRAACMRCPQIVTYSVNPTAELSLAATPEGNAASAAI
;
A
#
# COMPACT_ATOMS: atom_id res chain seq x y z
N MET A 1 25.42 -15.62 17.64
CA MET A 1 24.28 -14.80 17.33
C MET A 1 24.36 -14.32 15.91
N GLN A 2 23.42 -14.68 15.09
CA GLN A 2 23.43 -14.25 13.71
C GLN A 2 23.13 -12.76 13.61
N THR A 3 23.99 -12.04 12.92
CA THR A 3 23.69 -10.66 12.55
C THR A 3 22.57 -10.71 11.54
N ARG A 4 21.42 -10.18 11.88
CA ARG A 4 20.37 -10.03 10.88
C ARG A 4 20.80 -9.02 9.86
N GLU A 5 20.94 -9.47 8.64
CA GLU A 5 21.04 -8.52 7.55
C GLU A 5 19.78 -7.66 7.53
N ALA A 6 19.99 -6.38 7.26
CA ALA A 6 18.87 -5.45 7.15
C ALA A 6 17.91 -5.96 6.06
N ARG A 7 16.74 -6.38 6.48
CA ARG A 7 15.74 -6.93 5.59
C ARG A 7 15.11 -5.81 4.79
N THR A 8 15.07 -5.97 3.49
CA THR A 8 14.39 -5.01 2.64
C THR A 8 12.89 -5.13 2.85
N LEU A 9 12.28 -4.09 3.39
CA LEU A 9 10.85 -4.08 3.60
C LEU A 9 10.13 -3.64 2.32
N LEU A 10 8.93 -4.18 2.12
CA LEU A 10 8.13 -3.88 0.94
C LEU A 10 7.08 -2.84 1.27
N CYS A 11 6.89 -1.89 0.35
CA CYS A 11 5.81 -0.92 0.43
C CYS A 11 4.54 -1.54 -0.13
N PRO A 12 3.42 -1.58 0.62
CA PRO A 12 2.18 -2.15 0.11
C PRO A 12 1.34 -1.17 -0.71
N SER A 13 1.83 0.02 -0.95
CA SER A 13 1.18 1.04 -1.76
C SER A 13 2.15 1.61 -2.79
N ALA A 14 2.86 0.73 -3.48
CA ALA A 14 3.88 1.11 -4.45
C ALA A 14 3.27 1.45 -5.80
N GLN A 15 4.08 2.12 -6.63
CA GLN A 15 3.75 2.39 -8.02
C GLN A 15 4.33 1.30 -8.91
N PRO A 16 3.66 0.95 -10.02
CA PRO A 16 4.14 -0.12 -10.89
C PRO A 16 5.48 0.19 -11.57
N ALA A 17 5.83 1.47 -11.72
CA ALA A 17 7.10 1.86 -12.32
C ALA A 17 8.29 1.70 -11.38
N MET A 18 8.07 1.44 -10.11
CA MET A 18 9.16 1.26 -9.16
C MET A 18 9.92 -0.03 -9.44
N ALA A 19 11.23 0.00 -9.23
CA ALA A 19 12.06 -1.18 -9.45
C ALA A 19 11.62 -2.33 -8.54
N GLY A 20 11.50 -3.52 -9.13
CA GLY A 20 11.09 -4.71 -8.39
C GLY A 20 9.62 -4.77 -8.03
N SER A 21 8.78 -3.94 -8.65
CA SER A 21 7.36 -3.92 -8.34
C SER A 21 6.65 -5.21 -8.75
N MET A 22 5.65 -5.59 -7.94
CA MET A 22 4.80 -6.74 -8.19
C MET A 22 3.37 -6.38 -7.82
N ALA A 23 2.39 -6.94 -8.54
CA ALA A 23 0.99 -6.86 -8.13
C ALA A 23 0.73 -7.93 -7.08
N PHE A 24 0.07 -7.57 -5.98
CA PHE A 24 -0.22 -8.53 -4.91
C PHE A 24 -1.70 -8.59 -4.55
N ALA A 25 -2.52 -7.68 -5.05
CA ALA A 25 -3.95 -7.67 -4.79
C ALA A 25 -4.70 -6.94 -5.89
N VAL A 26 -5.98 -7.27 -6.04
CA VAL A 26 -6.91 -6.62 -6.97
C VAL A 26 -7.88 -5.77 -6.17
N VAL A 27 -8.09 -4.54 -6.60
CA VAL A 27 -9.06 -3.66 -5.94
C VAL A 27 -10.47 -4.13 -6.29
N ALA A 28 -11.27 -4.35 -5.26
CA ALA A 28 -12.64 -4.82 -5.39
C ALA A 28 -13.55 -3.91 -4.56
N GLY A 29 -14.81 -4.28 -4.44
CA GLY A 29 -15.79 -3.48 -3.73
C GLY A 29 -16.26 -2.29 -4.55
N SER A 30 -16.92 -1.33 -3.90
CA SER A 30 -17.39 -0.10 -4.53
C SER A 30 -16.39 1.03 -4.29
N PRO A 31 -16.46 2.13 -5.07
CA PRO A 31 -15.58 3.28 -4.83
C PRO A 31 -15.70 3.87 -3.43
N GLY A 32 -16.88 3.80 -2.81
CA GLY A 32 -17.08 4.30 -1.45
C GLY A 32 -16.63 3.33 -0.37
N GLU A 33 -16.54 2.05 -0.68
CA GLU A 33 -16.11 1.00 0.24
C GLU A 33 -15.14 0.06 -0.45
N PRO A 34 -13.92 0.52 -0.75
CA PRO A 34 -12.96 -0.33 -1.43
C PRO A 34 -12.54 -1.51 -0.57
N ARG A 35 -12.37 -2.64 -1.21
CA ARG A 35 -11.85 -3.87 -0.62
C ARG A 35 -10.86 -4.46 -1.61
N VAL A 36 -10.03 -5.37 -1.15
CA VAL A 36 -9.08 -6.02 -2.03
C VAL A 36 -9.28 -7.52 -2.02
N ALA A 37 -9.05 -8.12 -3.18
CA ALA A 37 -8.92 -9.56 -3.32
C ALA A 37 -7.43 -9.88 -3.40
N TRP A 38 -6.95 -10.71 -2.48
CA TRP A 38 -5.53 -11.00 -2.36
C TRP A 38 -5.12 -12.03 -3.41
N LEU A 39 -4.02 -11.76 -4.11
CA LEU A 39 -3.48 -12.75 -5.04
C LEU A 39 -2.80 -13.87 -4.26
N GLU A 40 -2.92 -15.07 -4.78
CA GLU A 40 -2.27 -16.25 -4.19
C GLU A 40 -0.75 -16.12 -4.21
N ARG A 41 -0.22 -15.44 -5.23
CA ARG A 41 1.19 -15.11 -5.37
C ARG A 41 1.33 -13.72 -5.95
N PRO A 42 2.30 -12.93 -5.48
CA PRO A 42 2.62 -11.69 -6.16
C PRO A 42 3.06 -11.97 -7.60
N VAL A 43 2.67 -11.10 -8.50
CA VAL A 43 2.97 -11.23 -9.93
C VAL A 43 3.86 -10.08 -10.36
N PRO A 44 5.04 -10.35 -10.94
CA PRO A 44 5.90 -9.27 -11.42
C PRO A 44 5.18 -8.38 -12.42
N VAL A 45 5.46 -7.08 -12.35
CA VAL A 45 4.88 -6.12 -13.27
C VAL A 45 5.49 -6.30 -14.65
N THR A 46 4.61 -6.48 -15.65
CA THR A 46 4.98 -6.58 -17.05
C THR A 46 4.07 -5.66 -17.87
N ASP A 47 4.47 -5.38 -19.11
CA ASP A 47 3.63 -4.58 -20.00
C ASP A 47 2.29 -5.26 -20.25
N GLU A 48 2.27 -6.59 -20.32
CA GLU A 48 1.04 -7.35 -20.48
C GLU A 48 0.10 -7.19 -19.30
N LEU A 49 0.65 -7.23 -18.09
CA LEU A 49 -0.15 -7.04 -16.88
C LEU A 49 -0.76 -5.64 -16.86
N LEU A 50 0.03 -4.62 -17.17
CA LEU A 50 -0.45 -3.24 -17.16
C LEU A 50 -1.48 -3.00 -18.28
N ALA A 51 -1.33 -3.66 -19.43
CA ALA A 51 -2.28 -3.55 -20.52
C ALA A 51 -3.66 -4.11 -20.16
N MET A 52 -3.72 -5.06 -19.22
CA MET A 52 -4.98 -5.67 -18.81
C MET A 52 -5.92 -4.68 -18.11
N THR A 53 -5.43 -3.57 -17.60
CA THR A 53 -6.26 -2.56 -16.94
C THR A 53 -6.93 -1.61 -17.94
N GLY A 54 -6.54 -1.68 -19.23
CA GLY A 54 -7.11 -0.84 -20.28
C GLY A 54 -6.85 0.64 -20.05
N PRO A 55 -7.86 1.49 -20.29
CA PRO A 55 -7.69 2.95 -20.11
C PRO A 55 -7.66 3.38 -18.64
N VAL A 56 -7.98 2.48 -17.72
CA VAL A 56 -7.99 2.79 -16.29
C VAL A 56 -6.56 2.73 -15.74
N PRO A 57 -6.14 3.70 -14.92
CA PRO A 57 -4.81 3.64 -14.30
C PRO A 57 -4.64 2.34 -13.54
N PRO A 58 -3.52 1.61 -13.72
CA PRO A 58 -3.33 0.33 -13.04
C PRO A 58 -3.47 0.41 -11.52
N THR A 59 -3.05 1.50 -10.90
CA THR A 59 -3.11 1.69 -9.45
C THR A 59 -4.54 1.91 -8.93
N GLN A 60 -5.51 2.10 -9.81
CA GLN A 60 -6.91 2.17 -9.43
C GLN A 60 -7.51 0.77 -9.27
N VAL A 61 -6.99 -0.21 -9.99
CA VAL A 61 -7.56 -1.57 -10.01
C VAL A 61 -6.65 -2.64 -9.43
N LEU A 62 -5.37 -2.35 -9.27
CA LEU A 62 -4.40 -3.27 -8.68
C LEU A 62 -3.64 -2.59 -7.54
N ARG A 63 -3.24 -3.39 -6.57
CA ARG A 63 -2.30 -2.97 -5.53
C ARG A 63 -0.93 -3.54 -5.87
N PHE A 64 0.07 -2.68 -5.84
CA PHE A 64 1.44 -3.06 -6.14
C PHE A 64 2.30 -2.97 -4.90
N THR A 65 3.32 -3.81 -4.85
CA THR A 65 4.35 -3.78 -3.83
C THR A 65 5.71 -3.63 -4.51
N ALA A 66 6.62 -2.97 -3.83
CA ALA A 66 8.00 -2.83 -4.27
C ALA A 66 8.85 -2.54 -3.04
N PRO A 67 10.18 -2.72 -3.13
CA PRO A 67 11.03 -2.32 -2.01
C PRO A 67 10.75 -0.89 -1.59
N CYS A 68 10.61 -0.68 -0.27
CA CYS A 68 10.30 0.62 0.29
C CYS A 68 11.40 1.63 -0.09
N ALA A 69 11.01 2.77 -0.64
CA ALA A 69 11.95 3.80 -1.08
C ALA A 69 12.58 4.57 0.08
N GLU A 70 12.08 4.37 1.28
CA GLU A 70 12.58 5.02 2.49
C GLU A 70 12.75 6.53 2.30
N GLY A 71 13.96 7.06 2.45
CA GLY A 71 14.21 8.49 2.36
C GLY A 71 13.80 9.16 1.05
N ALA A 72 13.58 8.39 -0.02
CA ALA A 72 13.10 8.91 -1.30
C ALA A 72 11.57 9.01 -1.35
N CYS A 73 10.86 8.52 -0.34
CA CYS A 73 9.41 8.54 -0.28
C CYS A 73 8.92 9.73 0.55
N CYS A 74 7.91 10.45 0.05
CA CYS A 74 7.33 11.60 0.75
C CYS A 74 6.65 11.23 2.06
N HIS A 75 6.30 9.96 2.26
CA HIS A 75 5.67 9.49 3.50
C HIS A 75 6.67 9.03 4.56
N PHE A 76 7.94 8.96 4.22
CA PHE A 76 8.97 8.48 5.15
C PHE A 76 9.51 9.64 5.99
N ASP A 77 9.55 9.44 7.31
CA ASP A 77 9.99 10.50 8.23
C ASP A 77 11.45 10.39 8.66
N GLY A 78 12.21 9.51 8.03
CA GLY A 78 13.59 9.23 8.38
C GLY A 78 13.78 7.94 9.16
N ALA A 79 12.70 7.37 9.68
CA ALA A 79 12.70 6.11 10.42
C ALA A 79 11.52 5.23 10.04
N ASP A 80 10.32 5.83 9.93
CA ASP A 80 9.08 5.12 9.73
C ASP A 80 8.26 5.70 8.60
N CYS A 81 7.29 4.92 8.13
CA CYS A 81 6.31 5.37 7.14
C CYS A 81 5.16 6.08 7.85
N ARG A 82 5.00 7.37 7.57
CA ARG A 82 3.90 8.15 8.15
C ARG A 82 2.54 7.74 7.64
N LEU A 83 2.49 7.25 6.39
CA LEU A 83 1.24 6.75 5.83
C LEU A 83 0.69 5.60 6.66
N ALA A 84 1.53 4.63 7.03
CA ALA A 84 1.12 3.51 7.86
C ALA A 84 0.65 4.00 9.24
N ASN A 85 1.35 4.93 9.83
CA ASN A 85 0.99 5.49 11.13
C ASN A 85 -0.35 6.22 11.08
N LYS A 86 -0.54 7.07 10.08
CA LYS A 86 -1.80 7.82 9.91
C LYS A 86 -2.96 6.89 9.61
N LEU A 87 -2.72 5.83 8.84
CA LEU A 87 -3.73 4.85 8.53
C LEU A 87 -4.31 4.24 9.81
N VAL A 88 -3.45 3.85 10.73
CA VAL A 88 -3.87 3.27 12.01
C VAL A 88 -4.61 4.30 12.87
N GLN A 89 -4.20 5.56 12.82
CA GLN A 89 -4.80 6.62 13.64
C GLN A 89 -6.13 7.12 13.08
N LEU A 90 -6.25 7.23 11.75
CA LEU A 90 -7.34 7.94 11.11
C LEU A 90 -8.41 7.04 10.49
N MET A 91 -8.05 5.82 10.13
CA MET A 91 -8.95 4.94 9.40
C MET A 91 -9.53 3.86 10.33
N PRO A 92 -10.81 3.49 10.11
CA PRO A 92 -11.37 2.37 10.87
C PRO A 92 -10.83 1.04 10.37
N ALA A 93 -10.77 0.05 11.27
CA ALA A 93 -10.48 -1.31 10.87
C ALA A 93 -11.65 -1.86 10.05
N VAL A 94 -11.34 -2.54 8.94
CA VAL A 94 -12.37 -3.09 8.04
C VAL A 94 -12.38 -4.62 8.03
N ASP A 95 -11.42 -5.24 8.69
CA ASP A 95 -11.36 -6.68 8.89
C ASP A 95 -11.29 -7.00 10.37
N SER A 96 -11.82 -8.14 10.76
CA SER A 96 -11.77 -8.62 12.15
C SER A 96 -10.66 -9.63 12.38
N SER A 97 -10.02 -10.09 11.31
CA SER A 97 -8.92 -11.05 11.37
C SER A 97 -7.87 -10.66 10.31
N LEU A 98 -6.67 -11.23 10.44
CA LEU A 98 -5.59 -10.91 9.49
C LEU A 98 -5.97 -11.39 8.10
N PRO A 99 -5.89 -10.48 7.09
CA PRO A 99 -6.11 -10.86 5.69
C PRO A 99 -5.07 -11.87 5.21
N ALA A 100 -5.40 -12.60 4.14
CA ALA A 100 -4.50 -13.59 3.53
C ALA A 100 -3.47 -12.91 2.62
N CYS A 101 -2.71 -11.97 3.15
CA CYS A 101 -1.74 -11.19 2.39
C CYS A 101 -0.42 -11.93 2.26
N ARG A 102 0.06 -12.10 1.04
CA ARG A 102 1.28 -12.88 0.75
C ARG A 102 2.58 -12.10 0.93
N ILE A 103 2.51 -10.77 1.11
CA ILE A 103 3.69 -9.96 1.34
C ILE A 103 3.86 -9.55 2.80
N ARG A 104 2.97 -9.99 3.69
CA ARG A 104 2.95 -9.52 5.08
C ARG A 104 4.28 -9.64 5.79
N GLN A 105 5.00 -10.75 5.62
CA GLN A 105 6.26 -10.98 6.33
C GLN A 105 7.31 -9.91 6.02
N ASP A 106 7.23 -9.30 4.85
CA ASP A 106 8.19 -8.30 4.41
C ASP A 106 7.58 -6.90 4.32
N CYS A 107 6.32 -6.75 4.70
CA CYS A 107 5.59 -5.49 4.56
C CYS A 107 6.05 -4.47 5.60
N ARG A 108 6.39 -3.27 5.12
CA ARG A 108 6.78 -2.14 5.97
C ARG A 108 5.69 -1.80 6.99
N TRP A 109 4.43 -1.77 6.54
CA TRP A 109 3.33 -1.41 7.42
C TRP A 109 3.14 -2.42 8.54
N PHE A 110 3.24 -3.71 8.22
CA PHE A 110 3.12 -4.74 9.25
C PHE A 110 4.31 -4.73 10.22
N ALA A 111 5.51 -4.53 9.70
CA ALA A 111 6.70 -4.48 10.53
C ALA A 111 6.64 -3.31 11.52
N GLN A 112 6.04 -2.21 11.11
CA GLN A 112 5.98 -0.97 11.87
C GLN A 112 4.78 -0.92 12.82
N GLU A 113 3.57 -1.23 12.32
CA GLU A 113 2.31 -1.04 13.03
C GLU A 113 1.62 -2.34 13.41
N GLY A 114 2.14 -3.48 12.98
CA GLY A 114 1.55 -4.77 13.29
C GLY A 114 0.21 -4.99 12.61
N ARG A 115 -0.62 -5.84 13.23
CA ARG A 115 -1.91 -6.22 12.66
C ARG A 115 -2.87 -5.02 12.51
N ALA A 116 -2.68 -3.97 13.28
CA ALA A 116 -3.54 -2.79 13.16
C ALA A 116 -3.53 -2.20 11.75
N ALA A 117 -2.36 -2.19 11.10
CA ALA A 117 -2.26 -1.75 9.73
C ALA A 117 -2.94 -2.73 8.77
N CYS A 118 -2.78 -4.03 9.01
CA CYS A 118 -3.39 -5.06 8.15
C CYS A 118 -4.92 -5.00 8.17
N MET A 119 -5.52 -4.68 9.31
CA MET A 119 -6.98 -4.57 9.42
C MET A 119 -7.53 -3.36 8.67
N ARG A 120 -6.70 -2.41 8.32
CA ARG A 120 -7.08 -1.19 7.61
C ARG A 120 -6.63 -1.18 6.16
N CYS A 121 -5.61 -1.95 5.83
CA CYS A 121 -5.01 -2.00 4.51
C CYS A 121 -6.00 -2.28 3.36
N PRO A 122 -7.03 -3.14 3.51
CA PRO A 122 -7.93 -3.44 2.39
C PRO A 122 -8.69 -2.24 1.83
N GLN A 123 -8.81 -1.15 2.58
CA GLN A 123 -9.51 0.03 2.10
C GLN A 123 -8.61 1.02 1.36
N ILE A 124 -7.33 0.72 1.21
CA ILE A 124 -6.38 1.63 0.56
C ILE A 124 -6.33 1.32 -0.93
N VAL A 125 -6.55 2.35 -1.73
CA VAL A 125 -6.40 2.33 -3.18
C VAL A 125 -5.32 3.35 -3.52
N THR A 126 -4.26 2.90 -4.17
CA THR A 126 -3.11 3.77 -4.45
C THR A 126 -3.50 4.96 -5.33
N TYR A 127 -4.44 4.74 -6.26
CA TYR A 127 -5.06 5.83 -7.01
C TYR A 127 -6.55 5.83 -6.69
N SER A 128 -6.96 6.74 -5.81
CA SER A 128 -8.35 6.85 -5.39
C SER A 128 -9.02 8.03 -6.08
N VAL A 129 -10.15 7.76 -6.75
CA VAL A 129 -10.88 8.78 -7.51
C VAL A 129 -11.65 9.71 -6.58
N ASN A 130 -12.33 9.16 -5.58
CA ASN A 130 -13.11 9.93 -4.62
C ASN A 130 -12.76 9.51 -3.20
N PRO A 131 -11.59 9.93 -2.69
CA PRO A 131 -11.17 9.51 -1.37
C PRO A 131 -12.05 10.10 -0.28
N THR A 132 -12.25 9.34 0.80
CA THR A 132 -12.89 9.87 2.01
C THR A 132 -11.99 10.92 2.64
N ALA A 133 -12.56 11.74 3.55
CA ALA A 133 -11.77 12.75 4.26
C ALA A 133 -10.62 12.10 5.04
N GLU A 134 -10.88 10.96 5.68
CA GLU A 134 -9.88 10.23 6.44
C GLU A 134 -8.75 9.72 5.55
N LEU A 135 -9.10 9.17 4.39
CA LEU A 135 -8.10 8.69 3.44
C LEU A 135 -7.25 9.84 2.89
N SER A 136 -7.88 10.97 2.57
CA SER A 136 -7.16 12.14 2.10
C SER A 136 -6.18 12.66 3.12
N LEU A 137 -6.57 12.69 4.39
CA LEU A 137 -5.67 13.10 5.47
C LEU A 137 -4.51 12.14 5.64
N ALA A 138 -4.78 10.84 5.58
CA ALA A 138 -3.74 9.82 5.70
C ALA A 138 -2.75 9.90 4.53
N ALA A 139 -3.25 10.16 3.33
CA ALA A 139 -2.45 10.18 2.10
C ALA A 139 -1.62 11.45 1.94
N THR A 140 -1.98 12.54 2.63
CA THR A 140 -1.28 13.83 2.49
C THR A 140 -0.06 13.87 3.38
N PRO A 141 1.15 13.99 2.83
CA PRO A 141 2.35 14.14 3.65
C PRO A 141 2.29 15.43 4.47
N GLU A 142 2.82 15.39 5.67
CA GLU A 142 2.82 16.57 6.54
C GLU A 142 3.70 17.67 5.96
N GLY A 143 3.18 18.90 6.01
CA GLY A 143 3.88 20.06 5.53
C GLY A 143 3.89 20.21 4.02
N ASN A 144 3.21 19.34 3.28
CA ASN A 144 3.17 19.40 1.82
C ASN A 144 1.77 19.06 1.31
N ALA A 145 0.88 20.04 1.36
CA ALA A 145 -0.51 19.87 0.95
C ALA A 145 -0.67 19.64 -0.57
N ALA A 146 0.35 19.92 -1.36
CA ALA A 146 0.28 19.75 -2.82
C ALA A 146 0.56 18.32 -3.26
N SER A 147 1.17 17.50 -2.41
CA SER A 147 1.55 16.13 -2.74
C SER A 147 0.55 15.15 -2.14
N ALA A 148 -0.50 14.86 -2.88
CA ALA A 148 -1.57 13.98 -2.41
C ALA A 148 -1.48 12.57 -3.00
N ALA A 149 -0.43 12.21 -3.69
CA ALA A 149 -0.26 10.87 -4.25
C ALA A 149 0.10 9.88 -3.15
N ILE A 150 -0.61 8.78 -3.11
CA ILE A 150 -0.31 7.67 -2.21
C ILE A 150 0.63 6.69 -2.87
#